data_c2c51c42bfc9aec73b522ea0ac947bda
#
_entry.id   c2c51c42bfc9aec73b522ea0ac947bda
#
_cell.length_a   1.000
_cell.length_b   1.000
_cell.length_c   1.000
_cell.angle_alpha   90.00
_cell.angle_beta   90.00
_cell.angle_gamma   90.00
#
_symmetry.space_group_name_H-M   'P 1'
#
loop_
_entity.id
_entity.type
_entity.pdbx_description
1 polymer ?
#
loop_
_entity_poly.entity_id
_entity_poly.type
_entity_poly.pdbx_seq_one_letter_code
_entity_poly.pdbx_strand_id
1 'polypeptide(L)'
;MTSEQNVFGHVLDILEKLGIPYMIGGSVAAIAYGEPRLTLDMDVVVKMDRDKAKEFSESLGQEYYVNLDSILEAIRSKGHFNIINSEQGIKVDFYILKDEAFDQEEFSRRRKESFDNIREATFASPEDVILKKMEWCKMGESEKHLEDIKGILKISGSKIDLSYIDEWASKIGISDIWNKLKST
;
A
#
# COMPACT_ATOMS: atom_id res chain seq x y z
N MET A 1 6.18 -16.26 -13.20
CA MET A 1 6.34 -15.32 -12.07
C MET A 1 7.45 -14.36 -12.43
N THR A 2 7.21 -13.06 -12.34
CA THR A 2 8.27 -12.06 -12.63
C THR A 2 9.24 -11.99 -11.45
N SER A 3 10.42 -11.36 -11.65
CA SER A 3 11.38 -11.14 -10.56
C SER A 3 10.79 -10.31 -9.42
N GLU A 4 9.98 -9.31 -9.75
CA GLU A 4 9.28 -8.46 -8.79
C GLU A 4 8.30 -9.25 -7.93
N GLN A 5 7.49 -10.10 -8.54
CA GLN A 5 6.55 -10.97 -7.82
C GLN A 5 7.25 -11.92 -6.85
N ASN A 6 8.47 -12.38 -7.19
CA ASN A 6 9.26 -13.23 -6.28
C ASN A 6 9.76 -12.44 -5.07
N VAL A 7 10.31 -11.23 -5.27
CA VAL A 7 10.80 -10.36 -4.17
C VAL A 7 9.65 -9.91 -3.28
N PHE A 8 8.58 -9.38 -3.86
CA PHE A 8 7.42 -8.94 -3.09
C PHE A 8 6.79 -10.10 -2.32
N GLY A 9 6.59 -11.24 -3.00
CA GLY A 9 6.04 -12.43 -2.38
C GLY A 9 6.86 -12.96 -1.22
N HIS A 10 8.20 -12.98 -1.33
CA HIS A 10 9.08 -13.38 -0.24
C HIS A 10 8.92 -12.47 0.99
N VAL A 11 8.86 -11.17 0.78
CA VAL A 11 8.64 -10.21 1.87
C VAL A 11 7.27 -10.42 2.54
N LEU A 12 6.22 -10.63 1.74
CA LEU A 12 4.88 -10.91 2.28
C LEU A 12 4.84 -12.22 3.08
N ASP A 13 5.52 -13.26 2.60
CA ASP A 13 5.64 -14.55 3.31
C ASP A 13 6.31 -14.38 4.69
N ILE A 14 7.32 -13.49 4.80
CA ILE A 14 7.96 -13.16 6.09
C ILE A 14 6.97 -12.45 7.02
N LEU A 15 6.23 -11.45 6.52
CA LEU A 15 5.22 -10.73 7.32
C LEU A 15 4.15 -11.69 7.87
N GLU A 16 3.62 -12.57 7.02
CA GLU A 16 2.63 -13.58 7.41
C GLU A 16 3.20 -14.56 8.44
N LYS A 17 4.42 -15.09 8.22
CA LYS A 17 5.09 -16.01 9.14
C LYS A 17 5.32 -15.41 10.52
N LEU A 18 5.66 -14.12 10.58
CA LEU A 18 5.90 -13.39 11.84
C LEU A 18 4.60 -12.88 12.48
N GLY A 19 3.46 -13.05 11.81
CA GLY A 19 2.17 -12.53 12.27
C GLY A 19 2.14 -11.00 12.36
N ILE A 20 2.87 -10.30 11.47
CA ILE A 20 2.88 -8.84 11.40
C ILE A 20 1.68 -8.40 10.55
N PRO A 21 0.68 -7.70 11.14
CA PRO A 21 -0.44 -7.21 10.36
C PRO A 21 0.03 -6.18 9.33
N TYR A 22 -0.42 -6.35 8.09
CA TYR A 22 -0.03 -5.47 6.99
C TYR A 22 -1.18 -5.20 6.02
N MET A 23 -0.96 -4.25 5.12
CA MET A 23 -1.84 -3.89 4.03
C MET A 23 -1.01 -3.36 2.86
N ILE A 24 -1.18 -3.96 1.67
CA ILE A 24 -0.59 -3.46 0.42
C ILE A 24 -1.42 -2.28 -0.07
N GLY A 25 -0.75 -1.17 -0.32
CA GLY A 25 -1.33 0.05 -0.88
C GLY A 25 -0.72 0.44 -2.23
N GLY A 26 -0.71 1.73 -2.50
CA GLY A 26 0.02 2.35 -3.59
C GLY A 26 -0.29 1.82 -4.98
N SER A 27 0.77 1.62 -5.77
CA SER A 27 0.67 1.20 -7.16
C SER A 27 0.27 -0.26 -7.32
N VAL A 28 0.75 -1.15 -6.44
CA VAL A 28 0.42 -2.59 -6.50
C VAL A 28 -1.06 -2.81 -6.22
N ALA A 29 -1.63 -2.10 -5.23
CA ALA A 29 -3.07 -2.18 -4.96
C ALA A 29 -3.91 -1.58 -6.10
N ALA A 30 -3.46 -0.48 -6.71
CA ALA A 30 -4.16 0.10 -7.86
C ALA A 30 -4.21 -0.85 -9.06
N ILE A 31 -3.14 -1.61 -9.31
CA ILE A 31 -3.08 -2.63 -10.36
C ILE A 31 -4.01 -3.80 -10.06
N ALA A 32 -4.13 -4.21 -8.80
CA ALA A 32 -5.02 -5.30 -8.40
C ALA A 32 -6.50 -4.99 -8.67
N TYR A 33 -6.90 -3.72 -8.61
CA TYR A 33 -8.28 -3.28 -8.82
C TYR A 33 -8.53 -2.58 -10.16
N GLY A 34 -7.48 -2.21 -10.88
CA GLY A 34 -7.54 -1.39 -12.08
C GLY A 34 -6.80 -1.97 -13.28
N GLU A 35 -6.23 -1.09 -14.08
CA GLU A 35 -5.50 -1.49 -15.28
C GLU A 35 -4.09 -1.97 -14.97
N PRO A 36 -3.66 -3.10 -15.58
CA PRO A 36 -2.31 -3.62 -15.39
C PRO A 36 -1.25 -2.64 -15.91
N ARG A 37 -0.22 -2.40 -15.13
CA ARG A 37 0.99 -1.67 -15.54
C ARG A 37 2.22 -2.15 -14.77
N LEU A 38 3.40 -1.83 -15.25
CA LEU A 38 4.63 -2.16 -14.53
C LEU A 38 4.81 -1.26 -13.31
N THR A 39 5.25 -1.85 -12.19
CA THR A 39 5.74 -1.14 -11.01
C THR A 39 6.92 -1.90 -10.41
N LEU A 40 7.94 -1.17 -9.98
CA LEU A 40 9.13 -1.71 -9.32
C LEU A 40 9.11 -1.46 -7.81
N ASP A 41 8.10 -0.75 -7.32
CA ASP A 41 7.94 -0.40 -5.92
C ASP A 41 6.66 -1.03 -5.38
N MET A 42 6.72 -1.54 -4.15
CA MET A 42 5.56 -1.97 -3.39
C MET A 42 5.45 -1.15 -2.11
N ASP A 43 4.29 -0.53 -1.91
CA ASP A 43 3.97 0.22 -0.70
C ASP A 43 3.19 -0.68 0.28
N VAL A 44 3.68 -0.80 1.51
CA VAL A 44 3.08 -1.66 2.54
C VAL A 44 2.90 -0.88 3.83
N VAL A 45 1.66 -0.77 4.29
CA VAL A 45 1.37 -0.27 5.65
C VAL A 45 1.47 -1.44 6.63
N VAL A 46 2.20 -1.27 7.73
CA VAL A 46 2.40 -2.32 8.74
C VAL A 46 2.07 -1.82 10.15
N LYS A 47 1.49 -2.73 10.95
CA LYS A 47 1.39 -2.54 12.40
C LYS A 47 2.50 -3.36 13.06
N MET A 48 3.62 -2.70 13.37
CA MET A 48 4.84 -3.35 13.84
C MET A 48 5.32 -2.69 15.14
N ASP A 49 5.73 -3.52 16.09
CA ASP A 49 6.44 -3.09 17.31
C ASP A 49 7.95 -3.35 17.20
N ARG A 50 8.69 -3.00 18.28
CA ARG A 50 10.16 -3.11 18.29
C ARG A 50 10.65 -4.55 18.24
N ASP A 51 9.94 -5.49 18.87
CA ASP A 51 10.34 -6.90 18.91
C ASP A 51 10.15 -7.52 17.53
N LYS A 52 9.02 -7.25 16.88
CA LYS A 52 8.75 -7.66 15.51
C LYS A 52 9.68 -7.02 14.48
N ALA A 53 10.14 -5.78 14.71
CA ALA A 53 11.13 -5.13 13.85
C ALA A 53 12.46 -5.92 13.81
N LYS A 54 12.91 -6.40 14.96
CA LYS A 54 14.13 -7.21 15.08
C LYS A 54 13.95 -8.57 14.37
N GLU A 55 12.86 -9.29 14.69
CA GLU A 55 12.54 -10.57 14.06
C GLU A 55 12.43 -10.43 12.52
N PHE A 56 11.80 -9.36 12.04
CA PHE A 56 11.67 -9.06 10.61
C PHE A 56 13.02 -8.82 9.96
N SER A 57 13.85 -7.95 10.54
CA SER A 57 15.19 -7.65 10.03
C SER A 57 16.08 -8.89 9.96
N GLU A 58 16.02 -9.78 10.95
CA GLU A 58 16.78 -11.03 11.01
C GLU A 58 16.25 -12.10 10.05
N SER A 59 14.98 -12.02 9.65
CA SER A 59 14.35 -12.97 8.73
C SER A 59 14.61 -12.68 7.26
N LEU A 60 15.06 -11.45 6.93
CA LEU A 60 15.46 -11.09 5.57
C LEU A 60 16.82 -11.71 5.25
N GLY A 61 16.97 -12.22 4.03
CA GLY A 61 18.25 -12.77 3.54
C GLY A 61 19.30 -11.69 3.27
N GLN A 62 20.54 -12.13 3.00
CA GLN A 62 21.69 -11.22 2.71
C GLN A 62 21.50 -10.41 1.42
N GLU A 63 20.62 -10.84 0.54
CA GLU A 63 20.21 -10.13 -0.67
C GLU A 63 19.39 -8.87 -0.40
N TYR A 64 18.90 -8.67 0.83
CA TYR A 64 18.16 -7.49 1.23
C TYR A 64 19.01 -6.51 2.03
N TYR A 65 19.09 -5.28 1.55
CA TYR A 65 19.58 -4.18 2.36
C TYR A 65 18.46 -3.71 3.31
N VAL A 66 18.71 -3.82 4.59
CA VAL A 66 17.80 -3.37 5.66
C VAL A 66 18.62 -2.73 6.79
N ASN A 67 18.10 -1.65 7.37
CA ASN A 67 18.71 -1.00 8.53
C ASN A 67 17.73 -1.04 9.72
N LEU A 68 18.05 -1.80 10.76
CA LEU A 68 17.21 -1.95 11.95
C LEU A 68 16.97 -0.61 12.64
N ASP A 69 17.97 0.28 12.73
CA ASP A 69 17.80 1.59 13.37
C ASP A 69 16.78 2.45 12.61
N SER A 70 16.76 2.36 11.26
CA SER A 70 15.75 3.03 10.44
C SER A 70 14.35 2.49 10.69
N ILE A 71 14.19 1.16 10.90
CA ILE A 71 12.90 0.56 11.26
C ILE A 71 12.44 1.07 12.63
N LEU A 72 13.35 1.05 13.63
CA LEU A 72 13.04 1.50 14.99
C LEU A 72 12.68 2.99 15.03
N GLU A 73 13.36 3.82 14.23
CA GLU A 73 13.03 5.25 14.11
C GLU A 73 11.67 5.45 13.43
N ALA A 74 11.37 4.70 12.36
CA ALA A 74 10.07 4.74 11.72
C ALA A 74 8.93 4.36 12.69
N ILE A 75 9.13 3.34 13.52
CA ILE A 75 8.15 2.94 14.55
C ILE A 75 7.93 4.08 15.56
N ARG A 76 9.00 4.73 16.01
CA ARG A 76 8.94 5.82 16.98
C ARG A 76 8.23 7.06 16.45
N SER A 77 8.51 7.41 15.19
CA SER A 77 7.98 8.62 14.54
C SER A 77 6.66 8.40 13.78
N LYS A 78 6.13 7.16 13.73
CA LYS A 78 5.03 6.77 12.83
C LYS A 78 5.34 7.13 11.36
N GLY A 79 6.60 6.99 11.00
CA GLY A 79 7.13 7.33 9.69
C GLY A 79 7.20 6.14 8.74
N HIS A 80 8.25 6.12 7.92
CA HIS A 80 8.48 5.07 6.93
C HIS A 80 9.94 4.61 6.93
N PHE A 81 10.16 3.39 6.44
CA PHE A 81 11.46 2.83 6.10
C PHE A 81 11.35 2.03 4.80
N ASN A 82 12.45 1.63 4.22
CA ASN A 82 12.44 0.76 3.05
C ASN A 82 13.44 -0.39 3.20
N ILE A 83 13.19 -1.42 2.40
CA ILE A 83 14.14 -2.48 2.12
C ILE A 83 14.38 -2.56 0.63
N ILE A 84 15.59 -2.95 0.23
CA ILE A 84 15.97 -3.05 -1.17
C ILE A 84 16.56 -4.43 -1.40
N ASN A 85 15.99 -5.18 -2.36
CA ASN A 85 16.68 -6.37 -2.88
C ASN A 85 17.82 -5.93 -3.76
N SER A 86 19.06 -6.16 -3.30
CA SER A 86 20.29 -5.65 -3.94
C SER A 86 20.60 -6.31 -5.28
N GLU A 87 20.12 -7.54 -5.50
CA GLU A 87 20.36 -8.28 -6.73
C GLU A 87 19.46 -7.82 -7.87
N GLN A 88 18.25 -7.39 -7.56
CA GLN A 88 17.22 -7.05 -8.54
C GLN A 88 16.87 -5.56 -8.57
N GLY A 89 17.39 -4.77 -7.61
CA GLY A 89 17.10 -3.34 -7.49
C GLY A 89 15.63 -3.03 -7.14
N ILE A 90 14.92 -4.01 -6.58
CA ILE A 90 13.51 -3.89 -6.23
C ILE A 90 13.37 -3.36 -4.81
N LYS A 91 12.51 -2.37 -4.63
CA LYS A 91 12.28 -1.69 -3.37
C LYS A 91 10.90 -2.00 -2.81
N VAL A 92 10.84 -2.18 -1.47
CA VAL A 92 9.58 -2.21 -0.71
C VAL A 92 9.61 -1.08 0.30
N ASP A 93 8.63 -0.18 0.22
CA ASP A 93 8.44 0.94 1.12
C ASP A 93 7.43 0.56 2.20
N PHE A 94 7.86 0.64 3.45
CA PHE A 94 7.04 0.33 4.61
C PHE A 94 6.63 1.61 5.32
N TYR A 95 5.35 1.76 5.57
CA TYR A 95 4.75 2.84 6.33
C TYR A 95 4.22 2.28 7.65
N ILE A 96 4.61 2.85 8.76
CA ILE A 96 4.05 2.46 10.06
C ILE A 96 2.63 3.02 10.17
N LEU A 97 1.68 2.14 10.51
CA LEU A 97 0.28 2.52 10.69
C LEU A 97 0.18 3.70 11.66
N LYS A 98 -0.39 4.79 11.17
CA LYS A 98 -0.63 6.01 11.95
C LYS A 98 -1.89 5.89 12.80
N ASP A 99 -2.01 6.79 13.77
CA ASP A 99 -3.15 6.80 14.71
C ASP A 99 -4.30 7.71 14.23
N GLU A 100 -4.18 8.35 13.05
CA GLU A 100 -5.24 9.16 12.45
C GLU A 100 -6.46 8.31 12.09
N ALA A 101 -7.64 8.92 12.19
CA ALA A 101 -8.92 8.22 12.02
C ALA A 101 -9.03 7.53 10.65
N PHE A 102 -8.57 8.18 9.59
CA PHE A 102 -8.62 7.61 8.24
C PHE A 102 -7.65 6.43 8.08
N ASP A 103 -6.40 6.53 8.58
CA ASP A 103 -5.43 5.44 8.48
C ASP A 103 -5.88 4.19 9.26
N GLN A 104 -6.53 4.37 10.41
CA GLN A 104 -7.09 3.26 11.18
C GLN A 104 -8.30 2.62 10.48
N GLU A 105 -9.18 3.43 9.92
CA GLU A 105 -10.34 2.95 9.14
C GLU A 105 -9.88 2.17 7.91
N GLU A 106 -8.99 2.75 7.09
CA GLU A 106 -8.40 2.09 5.92
C GLU A 106 -7.79 0.73 6.31
N PHE A 107 -6.99 0.70 7.37
CA PHE A 107 -6.36 -0.54 7.83
C PHE A 107 -7.37 -1.57 8.35
N SER A 108 -8.49 -1.15 8.93
CA SER A 108 -9.56 -2.05 9.39
C SER A 108 -10.32 -2.68 8.22
N ARG A 109 -10.47 -1.96 7.10
CA ARG A 109 -11.18 -2.37 5.88
C ARG A 109 -10.33 -3.21 4.90
N ARG A 110 -9.04 -3.41 5.22
CA ARG A 110 -8.16 -4.23 4.38
C ARG A 110 -8.72 -5.63 4.17
N ARG A 111 -8.49 -6.19 3.01
CA ARG A 111 -9.06 -7.48 2.62
C ARG A 111 -8.06 -8.35 1.85
N LYS A 112 -8.28 -9.65 1.86
CA LYS A 112 -7.49 -10.59 1.06
C LYS A 112 -7.91 -10.55 -0.39
N GLU A 113 -6.91 -10.45 -1.27
CA GLU A 113 -7.06 -10.51 -2.73
C GLU A 113 -5.95 -11.38 -3.31
N SER A 114 -6.16 -11.86 -4.52
CA SER A 114 -5.12 -12.59 -5.26
C SER A 114 -3.94 -11.67 -5.55
N PHE A 115 -2.75 -12.06 -5.09
CA PHE A 115 -1.51 -11.33 -5.34
C PHE A 115 -0.81 -11.86 -6.61
N ASP A 116 -0.77 -13.17 -6.73
CA ASP A 116 -0.25 -13.89 -7.89
C ASP A 116 -1.05 -15.19 -8.10
N ASN A 117 -0.60 -16.07 -8.99
CA ASN A 117 -1.30 -17.34 -9.26
C ASN A 117 -1.23 -18.36 -8.10
N ILE A 118 -0.48 -18.07 -7.02
CA ILE A 118 -0.15 -19.04 -5.97
C ILE A 118 -0.63 -18.55 -4.60
N ARG A 119 -0.60 -17.22 -4.37
CA ARG A 119 -0.85 -16.64 -3.04
C ARG A 119 -1.91 -15.54 -3.05
N GLU A 120 -2.56 -15.41 -1.92
CA GLU A 120 -3.35 -14.25 -1.56
C GLU A 120 -2.50 -13.31 -0.69
N ALA A 121 -2.78 -12.03 -0.75
CA ALA A 121 -2.18 -11.02 0.13
C ALA A 121 -3.25 -10.07 0.65
N THR A 122 -2.90 -9.29 1.67
CA THR A 122 -3.83 -8.35 2.28
C THR A 122 -3.66 -6.96 1.66
N PHE A 123 -4.70 -6.44 1.02
CA PHE A 123 -4.72 -5.16 0.30
C PHE A 123 -5.61 -4.14 0.99
N ALA A 124 -5.31 -2.86 0.80
CA ALA A 124 -6.26 -1.78 1.02
C ALA A 124 -7.52 -2.00 0.15
N SER A 125 -8.67 -1.54 0.58
CA SER A 125 -9.88 -1.59 -0.26
C SER A 125 -9.74 -0.66 -1.48
N PRO A 126 -10.43 -0.89 -2.59
CA PRO A 126 -10.32 -0.02 -3.76
C PRO A 126 -10.76 1.41 -3.47
N GLU A 127 -11.74 1.60 -2.56
CA GLU A 127 -12.17 2.92 -2.10
C GLU A 127 -11.02 3.65 -1.39
N ASP A 128 -10.32 2.96 -0.50
CA ASP A 128 -9.22 3.52 0.27
C ASP A 128 -8.01 3.82 -0.63
N VAL A 129 -7.72 2.97 -1.62
CA VAL A 129 -6.71 3.23 -2.64
C VAL A 129 -7.04 4.51 -3.43
N ILE A 130 -8.30 4.71 -3.82
CA ILE A 130 -8.76 5.92 -4.50
C ILE A 130 -8.55 7.15 -3.61
N LEU A 131 -8.98 7.08 -2.35
CA LEU A 131 -8.85 8.18 -1.38
C LEU A 131 -7.37 8.55 -1.17
N LYS A 132 -6.49 7.58 -0.93
CA LYS A 132 -5.04 7.83 -0.79
C LYS A 132 -4.43 8.46 -2.04
N LYS A 133 -4.80 7.99 -3.22
CA LYS A 133 -4.30 8.58 -4.47
C LYS A 133 -4.78 10.01 -4.68
N MET A 134 -5.99 10.35 -4.25
CA MET A 134 -6.46 11.73 -4.26
C MET A 134 -5.71 12.62 -3.25
N GLU A 135 -5.32 12.10 -2.08
CA GLU A 135 -4.44 12.83 -1.15
C GLU A 135 -3.10 13.18 -1.80
N TRP A 136 -2.46 12.22 -2.51
CA TRP A 136 -1.22 12.48 -3.25
C TRP A 136 -1.40 13.50 -4.38
N CYS A 137 -2.52 13.44 -5.11
CA CYS A 137 -2.86 14.46 -6.11
C CYS A 137 -2.90 15.87 -5.51
N LYS A 138 -3.43 16.04 -4.30
CA LYS A 138 -3.47 17.32 -3.59
C LYS A 138 -2.06 17.84 -3.25
N MET A 139 -1.09 16.94 -3.04
CA MET A 139 0.31 17.26 -2.75
C MET A 139 1.15 17.61 -4.00
N GLY A 140 0.58 17.52 -5.21
CA GLY A 140 1.24 17.91 -6.46
C GLY A 140 1.72 16.78 -7.36
N GLU A 141 1.58 15.52 -6.98
CA GLU A 141 1.91 14.34 -7.80
C GLU A 141 0.67 13.83 -8.54
N SER A 142 0.21 14.54 -9.58
CA SER A 142 -1.18 14.40 -10.01
C SER A 142 -1.45 13.40 -11.14
N GLU A 143 -0.64 13.33 -12.18
CA GLU A 143 -1.04 12.65 -13.43
C GLU A 143 -1.15 11.12 -13.28
N LYS A 144 -0.13 10.48 -12.78
CA LYS A 144 -0.10 9.01 -12.56
C LYS A 144 -1.17 8.54 -11.59
N HIS A 145 -1.42 9.32 -10.52
CA HIS A 145 -2.44 8.97 -9.54
C HIS A 145 -3.85 9.10 -10.10
N LEU A 146 -4.12 10.11 -10.92
CA LEU A 146 -5.40 10.26 -11.61
C LEU A 146 -5.68 9.12 -12.59
N GLU A 147 -4.66 8.66 -13.32
CA GLU A 147 -4.79 7.51 -14.21
C GLU A 147 -5.08 6.23 -13.44
N ASP A 148 -4.39 5.97 -12.34
CA ASP A 148 -4.66 4.82 -11.48
C ASP A 148 -6.12 4.86 -10.95
N ILE A 149 -6.61 6.02 -10.51
CA ILE A 149 -8.00 6.19 -10.05
C ILE A 149 -9.00 5.86 -11.18
N LYS A 150 -8.78 6.42 -12.36
CA LYS A 150 -9.63 6.13 -13.54
C LYS A 150 -9.63 4.65 -13.89
N GLY A 151 -8.47 4.00 -13.84
CA GLY A 151 -8.33 2.57 -14.07
C GLY A 151 -9.14 1.74 -13.06
N ILE A 152 -9.07 2.08 -11.77
CA ILE A 152 -9.86 1.42 -10.72
C ILE A 152 -11.36 1.63 -10.96
N LEU A 153 -11.80 2.85 -11.22
CA LEU A 153 -13.21 3.15 -11.48
C LEU A 153 -13.75 2.43 -12.72
N LYS A 154 -12.94 2.31 -13.77
CA LYS A 154 -13.30 1.61 -15.02
C LYS A 154 -13.47 0.10 -14.82
N ILE A 155 -12.56 -0.55 -14.08
CA ILE A 155 -12.52 -2.01 -13.93
C ILE A 155 -13.40 -2.46 -12.74
N SER A 156 -13.31 -1.78 -11.62
CA SER A 156 -13.96 -2.18 -10.35
C SER A 156 -15.17 -1.32 -9.97
N GLY A 157 -15.49 -0.27 -10.73
CA GLY A 157 -16.46 0.77 -10.36
C GLY A 157 -17.83 0.28 -9.93
N SER A 158 -18.32 -0.82 -10.54
CA SER A 158 -19.62 -1.42 -10.15
C SER A 158 -19.65 -2.04 -8.74
N LYS A 159 -18.48 -2.23 -8.12
CA LYS A 159 -18.31 -2.84 -6.79
C LYS A 159 -17.85 -1.82 -5.74
N ILE A 160 -17.63 -0.57 -6.13
CA ILE A 160 -17.09 0.49 -5.26
C ILE A 160 -18.24 1.18 -4.53
N ASP A 161 -18.06 1.37 -3.22
CA ASP A 161 -18.95 2.18 -2.41
C ASP A 161 -18.62 3.68 -2.59
N LEU A 162 -19.33 4.32 -3.51
CA LEU A 162 -19.15 5.75 -3.78
C LEU A 162 -19.55 6.61 -2.61
N SER A 163 -20.52 6.16 -1.78
CA SER A 163 -20.96 6.90 -0.59
C SER A 163 -19.86 6.99 0.46
N TYR A 164 -19.10 5.90 0.63
CA TYR A 164 -17.93 5.86 1.49
C TYR A 164 -16.84 6.84 1.01
N ILE A 165 -16.58 6.87 -0.31
CA ILE A 165 -15.62 7.83 -0.88
C ILE A 165 -16.10 9.27 -0.69
N ASP A 166 -17.39 9.56 -0.92
CA ASP A 166 -17.97 10.90 -0.71
C ASP A 166 -17.79 11.37 0.75
N GLU A 167 -18.07 10.49 1.71
CA GLU A 167 -17.95 10.78 3.13
C GLU A 167 -16.50 11.09 3.53
N TRP A 168 -15.57 10.18 3.19
CA TRP A 168 -14.17 10.35 3.56
C TRP A 168 -13.47 11.45 2.78
N ALA A 169 -13.79 11.65 1.51
CA ALA A 169 -13.28 12.80 0.74
C ALA A 169 -13.63 14.14 1.40
N SER A 170 -14.83 14.23 1.98
CA SER A 170 -15.24 15.40 2.76
C SER A 170 -14.44 15.54 4.05
N LYS A 171 -14.29 14.46 4.82
CA LYS A 171 -13.58 14.47 6.11
C LYS A 171 -12.10 14.83 5.99
N ILE A 172 -11.42 14.37 4.93
CA ILE A 172 -9.98 14.62 4.70
C ILE A 172 -9.73 15.79 3.73
N GLY A 173 -10.78 16.49 3.29
CA GLY A 173 -10.70 17.76 2.54
C GLY A 173 -10.21 17.59 1.10
N ILE A 174 -10.65 16.54 0.39
CA ILE A 174 -10.33 16.27 -1.02
C ILE A 174 -11.57 16.18 -1.91
N SER A 175 -12.72 16.68 -1.46
CA SER A 175 -13.99 16.66 -2.21
C SER A 175 -13.89 17.31 -3.58
N ASP A 176 -13.08 18.38 -3.73
CA ASP A 176 -12.93 19.09 -5.01
C ASP A 176 -12.30 18.18 -6.08
N ILE A 177 -11.30 17.36 -5.70
CA ILE A 177 -10.66 16.39 -6.60
C ILE A 177 -11.67 15.31 -6.97
N TRP A 178 -12.38 14.77 -5.97
CA TRP A 178 -13.39 13.74 -6.17
C TRP A 178 -14.53 14.19 -7.08
N ASN A 179 -15.07 15.38 -6.88
CA ASN A 179 -16.15 15.92 -7.71
C ASN A 179 -15.73 16.13 -9.18
N LYS A 180 -14.48 16.55 -9.43
CA LYS A 180 -13.93 16.62 -10.78
C LYS A 180 -13.87 15.24 -11.45
N LEU A 181 -13.42 14.20 -10.71
CA LEU A 181 -13.34 12.83 -11.24
C LEU A 181 -14.71 12.23 -11.57
N LYS A 182 -15.75 12.50 -10.75
CA LYS A 182 -17.13 12.04 -11.01
C LYS A 182 -17.78 12.69 -12.25
N SER A 183 -17.29 13.84 -12.68
CA SER A 183 -17.85 14.60 -13.82
C SER A 183 -17.13 14.33 -15.15
N THR A 184 -16.12 13.49 -15.16
CA THR A 184 -15.35 13.10 -16.35
C THR A 184 -15.75 11.71 -16.84
#